data_c244660d5e1864c67928236895969bc8
#
_entry.id   c244660d5e1864c67928236895969bc8
#
_cell.length_a   1.000
_cell.length_b   1.000
_cell.length_c   1.000
_cell.angle_alpha   90.00
_cell.angle_beta   90.00
_cell.angle_gamma   90.00
#
_symmetry.space_group_name_H-M   'P 1'
#
loop_
_entity.id
_entity.type
_entity.pdbx_description
1 polymer ?
#
loop_
_entity_poly.entity_id
_entity_poly.type
_entity_poly.pdbx_seq_one_letter_code
_entity_poly.pdbx_strand_id
1 'polypeptide(L)'
;MSLNSDITVTGASLYLLPVTTRIPLKFGKDTLTKVKCARVCLKAKDRSGKEVLGWGETPLSVNWVWPSSLTSDSREKALEKLCVLLTQAWATFHFTGDVLEVGDAFQKKILPDVLKKLNHALSPQEEIPWLAALVCCSAFDIALHECFGQLAGKPIYELYTKEYLNKDLSYYLTPAANSSVSFKGIYPSDFLVKNPSKQLPVWHLVGGIDAVLESDLTGSEPKDGHPFLFKDWIKTDGLKCVKIKLRGNDSAWDYERLIKVGEISEQNGVTTLTADFNCTVHDPQYVITILEKLKLSHPSIYDKILYIE
;
A
#
# COMPACT_ATOMS: atom_id res chain seq x y z
N MET A 1 2.23 -9.43 31.80
CA MET A 1 0.97 -9.08 32.50
C MET A 1 0.00 -8.67 31.43
N SER A 2 -1.27 -9.05 31.55
CA SER A 2 -2.30 -8.63 30.57
C SER A 2 -2.86 -7.27 30.98
N LEU A 3 -3.02 -6.38 30.00
CA LEU A 3 -3.54 -5.03 30.22
C LEU A 3 -5.07 -4.99 30.10
N ASN A 4 -5.70 -3.96 30.66
CA ASN A 4 -7.14 -3.72 30.49
C ASN A 4 -7.51 -3.39 29.04
N SER A 5 -6.52 -2.93 28.26
CA SER A 5 -6.63 -2.64 26.82
C SER A 5 -6.65 -3.88 25.92
N ASP A 6 -6.39 -5.08 26.46
CA ASP A 6 -6.43 -6.30 25.66
C ASP A 6 -7.81 -6.51 25.00
N ILE A 7 -7.78 -6.95 23.74
CA ILE A 7 -8.97 -7.17 22.93
C ILE A 7 -9.09 -8.62 22.50
N THR A 8 -10.32 -9.02 22.18
CA THR A 8 -10.63 -10.33 21.58
C THR A 8 -11.55 -10.11 20.39
N VAL A 9 -11.20 -10.65 19.23
CA VAL A 9 -12.09 -10.67 18.06
C VAL A 9 -13.18 -11.68 18.29
N THR A 10 -14.45 -11.29 18.05
CA THR A 10 -15.65 -12.12 18.26
C THR A 10 -16.45 -12.38 17.00
N GLY A 11 -16.07 -11.73 15.88
CA GLY A 11 -16.72 -11.93 14.59
C GLY A 11 -16.00 -11.21 13.47
N ALA A 12 -16.26 -11.66 12.24
CA ALA A 12 -15.71 -11.07 11.02
C ALA A 12 -16.73 -11.12 9.88
N SER A 13 -16.79 -10.09 9.07
CA SER A 13 -17.59 -10.01 7.85
C SER A 13 -16.74 -9.47 6.70
N LEU A 14 -16.97 -9.98 5.48
CA LEU A 14 -16.27 -9.60 4.26
C LEU A 14 -17.25 -9.06 3.22
N TYR A 15 -16.88 -7.96 2.58
CA TYR A 15 -17.56 -7.39 1.43
C TYR A 15 -16.55 -7.25 0.31
N LEU A 16 -16.89 -7.73 -0.87
CA LEU A 16 -16.07 -7.59 -2.08
C LEU A 16 -16.67 -6.47 -2.94
N LEU A 17 -15.95 -5.36 -3.04
CA LEU A 17 -16.40 -4.15 -3.73
C LEU A 17 -15.70 -4.04 -5.08
N PRO A 18 -16.42 -4.12 -6.21
CA PRO A 18 -15.85 -3.85 -7.52
C PRO A 18 -15.62 -2.34 -7.67
N VAL A 19 -14.38 -1.96 -8.01
CA VAL A 19 -13.98 -0.59 -8.30
C VAL A 19 -13.47 -0.53 -9.73
N THR A 20 -13.97 0.42 -10.52
CA THR A 20 -13.47 0.73 -11.86
C THR A 20 -12.69 2.03 -11.81
N THR A 21 -11.49 2.05 -12.39
CA THR A 21 -10.69 3.28 -12.47
C THR A 21 -11.33 4.24 -13.47
N ARG A 22 -11.34 5.52 -13.18
CA ARG A 22 -11.86 6.56 -14.08
C ARG A 22 -11.09 6.61 -15.40
N ILE A 23 -9.78 6.44 -15.30
CA ILE A 23 -8.86 6.30 -16.43
C ILE A 23 -7.99 5.07 -16.21
N PRO A 24 -7.54 4.37 -17.27
CA PRO A 24 -6.63 3.24 -17.11
C PRO A 24 -5.32 3.69 -16.48
N LEU A 25 -4.85 2.98 -15.44
CA LEU A 25 -3.55 3.22 -14.82
C LEU A 25 -2.52 2.27 -15.43
N LYS A 26 -1.58 2.83 -16.20
CA LYS A 26 -0.45 2.07 -16.78
C LYS A 26 0.78 2.16 -15.89
N PHE A 27 1.29 1.01 -15.48
CA PHE A 27 2.55 0.88 -14.74
C PHE A 27 3.31 -0.39 -15.17
N GLY A 28 4.57 -0.25 -15.44
CA GLY A 28 5.35 -1.33 -16.03
C GLY A 28 4.66 -1.90 -17.29
N LYS A 29 4.49 -3.22 -17.34
CA LYS A 29 3.78 -3.92 -18.42
C LYS A 29 2.27 -4.03 -18.21
N ASP A 30 1.77 -3.70 -17.03
CA ASP A 30 0.38 -3.88 -16.64
C ASP A 30 -0.47 -2.63 -16.83
N THR A 31 -1.78 -2.82 -17.02
CA THR A 31 -2.77 -1.74 -17.08
C THR A 31 -3.94 -2.10 -16.17
N LEU A 32 -4.17 -1.30 -15.15
CA LEU A 32 -5.28 -1.44 -14.23
C LEU A 32 -6.47 -0.61 -14.74
N THR A 33 -7.60 -1.27 -14.95
CA THR A 33 -8.88 -0.64 -15.29
C THR A 33 -9.98 -0.95 -14.27
N LYS A 34 -9.81 -2.04 -13.52
CA LYS A 34 -10.73 -2.48 -12.47
C LYS A 34 -9.95 -3.22 -11.39
N VAL A 35 -10.43 -3.16 -10.17
CA VAL A 35 -9.90 -3.93 -9.03
C VAL A 35 -11.05 -4.24 -8.08
N LYS A 36 -11.03 -5.39 -7.42
CA LYS A 36 -11.89 -5.64 -6.27
C LYS A 36 -11.19 -5.22 -4.99
N CYS A 37 -11.90 -4.51 -4.14
CA CYS A 37 -11.45 -4.21 -2.79
C CYS A 37 -12.09 -5.18 -1.81
N ALA A 38 -11.28 -5.80 -0.97
CA ALA A 38 -11.75 -6.58 0.18
C ALA A 38 -11.98 -5.60 1.33
N ARG A 39 -13.25 -5.33 1.65
CA ARG A 39 -13.65 -4.56 2.84
C ARG A 39 -14.05 -5.51 3.93
N VAL A 40 -13.43 -5.37 5.09
CA VAL A 40 -13.62 -6.23 6.25
C VAL A 40 -14.23 -5.41 7.38
N CYS A 41 -15.17 -6.04 8.09
CA CYS A 41 -15.65 -5.59 9.39
C CYS A 41 -15.30 -6.65 10.44
N LEU A 42 -14.48 -6.27 11.43
CA LEU A 42 -14.26 -7.10 12.62
C LEU A 42 -15.14 -6.61 13.77
N LYS A 43 -15.69 -7.56 14.51
CA LYS A 43 -16.30 -7.32 15.81
C LYS A 43 -15.30 -7.72 16.88
N ALA A 44 -15.00 -6.82 17.80
CA ALA A 44 -14.09 -7.08 18.90
C ALA A 44 -14.67 -6.57 20.22
N LYS A 45 -14.21 -7.15 21.32
CA LYS A 45 -14.53 -6.71 22.67
C LYS A 45 -13.29 -6.58 23.53
N ASP A 46 -13.35 -5.67 24.50
CA ASP A 46 -12.36 -5.56 25.56
C ASP A 46 -12.67 -6.52 26.73
N ARG A 47 -11.83 -6.46 27.77
CA ARG A 47 -12.01 -7.27 29.00
C ARG A 47 -13.25 -6.89 29.81
N SER A 48 -13.78 -5.69 29.66
CA SER A 48 -15.02 -5.27 30.31
C SER A 48 -16.28 -5.82 29.61
N GLY A 49 -16.12 -6.37 28.41
CA GLY A 49 -17.21 -6.81 27.55
C GLY A 49 -17.77 -5.71 26.64
N LYS A 50 -17.18 -4.51 26.62
CA LYS A 50 -17.54 -3.46 25.65
C LYS A 50 -17.20 -3.93 24.26
N GLU A 51 -18.17 -3.85 23.33
CA GLU A 51 -18.03 -4.29 21.95
C GLU A 51 -17.97 -3.10 20.98
N VAL A 52 -17.19 -3.28 19.91
CA VAL A 52 -17.07 -2.33 18.80
C VAL A 52 -16.99 -3.05 17.47
N LEU A 53 -17.18 -2.28 16.37
CA LEU A 53 -16.96 -2.72 15.00
C LEU A 53 -15.83 -1.89 14.39
N GLY A 54 -14.80 -2.55 13.90
CA GLY A 54 -13.70 -1.90 13.17
C GLY A 54 -13.73 -2.30 11.70
N TRP A 55 -13.34 -1.37 10.83
CA TRP A 55 -13.35 -1.53 9.39
C TRP A 55 -11.94 -1.43 8.80
N GLY A 56 -11.67 -2.25 7.81
CA GLY A 56 -10.44 -2.18 7.03
C GLY A 56 -10.71 -2.54 5.58
N GLU A 57 -9.89 -2.03 4.68
CA GLU A 57 -10.04 -2.29 3.25
C GLU A 57 -8.69 -2.40 2.57
N THR A 58 -8.58 -3.29 1.58
CA THR A 58 -7.41 -3.41 0.72
C THR A 58 -7.82 -3.76 -0.71
N PRO A 59 -7.21 -3.16 -1.75
CA PRO A 59 -7.40 -3.59 -3.13
C PRO A 59 -6.67 -4.91 -3.40
N LEU A 60 -7.35 -5.87 -4.00
CA LEU A 60 -6.79 -7.16 -4.42
C LEU A 60 -6.06 -7.03 -5.77
N SER A 61 -5.00 -6.22 -5.80
CA SER A 61 -4.24 -5.90 -7.01
C SER A 61 -3.28 -7.03 -7.39
N VAL A 62 -3.81 -8.05 -8.07
CA VAL A 62 -3.08 -9.28 -8.42
C VAL A 62 -1.80 -9.05 -9.23
N ASN A 63 -1.79 -8.04 -10.10
CA ASN A 63 -0.61 -7.75 -10.92
C ASN A 63 0.56 -7.22 -10.12
N TRP A 64 0.28 -6.58 -9.00
CA TRP A 64 1.29 -6.04 -8.10
C TRP A 64 1.80 -7.08 -7.11
N VAL A 65 0.91 -7.92 -6.54
CA VAL A 65 1.27 -8.83 -5.45
C VAL A 65 1.58 -10.26 -5.89
N TRP A 66 1.19 -10.63 -7.13
CA TRP A 66 1.34 -11.99 -7.63
C TRP A 66 1.74 -12.00 -9.12
N PRO A 67 2.99 -11.63 -9.46
CA PRO A 67 3.49 -11.81 -10.82
C PRO A 67 3.41 -13.29 -11.24
N SER A 68 2.69 -13.59 -12.32
CA SER A 68 2.41 -14.96 -12.75
C SER A 68 2.02 -14.98 -14.22
N SER A 69 2.13 -16.16 -14.86
CA SER A 69 1.57 -16.46 -16.19
C SER A 69 0.06 -16.71 -16.15
N LEU A 70 -0.52 -16.89 -14.97
CA LEU A 70 -1.97 -17.07 -14.80
C LEU A 70 -2.73 -15.80 -15.20
N THR A 71 -3.96 -16.00 -15.68
CA THR A 71 -4.85 -14.86 -15.98
C THR A 71 -5.13 -14.05 -14.73
N SER A 72 -5.36 -12.74 -14.88
CA SER A 72 -5.74 -11.87 -13.76
C SER A 72 -7.03 -12.35 -13.09
N ASP A 73 -8.00 -12.84 -13.86
CA ASP A 73 -9.28 -13.35 -13.32
C ASP A 73 -9.09 -14.60 -12.45
N SER A 74 -8.19 -15.53 -12.83
CA SER A 74 -7.88 -16.72 -12.02
C SER A 74 -7.23 -16.34 -10.70
N ARG A 75 -6.26 -15.42 -10.75
CA ARG A 75 -5.58 -14.91 -9.56
C ARG A 75 -6.52 -14.14 -8.64
N GLU A 76 -7.38 -13.27 -9.20
CA GLU A 76 -8.38 -12.52 -8.43
C GLU A 76 -9.33 -13.46 -7.67
N LYS A 77 -9.87 -14.49 -8.34
CA LYS A 77 -10.72 -15.51 -7.69
C LYS A 77 -10.01 -16.27 -6.56
N ALA A 78 -8.71 -16.54 -6.74
CA ALA A 78 -7.92 -17.19 -5.70
C ALA A 78 -7.74 -16.28 -4.47
N LEU A 79 -7.47 -14.97 -4.66
CA LEU A 79 -7.39 -14.01 -3.55
C LEU A 79 -8.74 -13.79 -2.87
N GLU A 80 -9.85 -13.75 -3.63
CA GLU A 80 -11.20 -13.69 -3.06
C GLU A 80 -11.47 -14.91 -2.16
N LYS A 81 -11.14 -16.11 -2.64
CA LYS A 81 -11.27 -17.35 -1.86
C LYS A 81 -10.42 -17.31 -0.59
N LEU A 82 -9.18 -16.79 -0.69
CA LEU A 82 -8.34 -16.59 0.49
C LEU A 82 -8.99 -15.64 1.49
N CYS A 83 -9.51 -14.50 1.05
CA CYS A 83 -10.20 -13.55 1.92
C CYS A 83 -11.41 -14.19 2.63
N VAL A 84 -12.19 -15.03 1.95
CA VAL A 84 -13.29 -15.79 2.57
C VAL A 84 -12.78 -16.72 3.66
N LEU A 85 -11.70 -17.47 3.41
CA LEU A 85 -11.10 -18.37 4.41
C LEU A 85 -10.51 -17.58 5.60
N LEU A 86 -9.89 -16.44 5.35
CA LEU A 86 -9.39 -15.54 6.40
C LEU A 86 -10.54 -15.00 7.25
N THR A 87 -11.68 -14.66 6.65
CA THR A 87 -12.88 -14.21 7.39
C THR A 87 -13.36 -15.29 8.35
N GLN A 88 -13.43 -16.54 7.89
CA GLN A 88 -13.80 -17.68 8.73
C GLN A 88 -12.80 -17.92 9.87
N ALA A 89 -11.51 -17.80 9.55
CA ALA A 89 -10.45 -17.97 10.52
C ALA A 89 -10.50 -16.87 11.60
N TRP A 90 -10.65 -15.60 11.22
CA TRP A 90 -10.78 -14.49 12.17
C TRP A 90 -12.03 -14.60 13.05
N ALA A 91 -13.16 -15.04 12.50
CA ALA A 91 -14.40 -15.24 13.27
C ALA A 91 -14.26 -16.29 14.39
N THR A 92 -13.29 -17.20 14.29
CA THR A 92 -13.04 -18.29 15.25
C THR A 92 -11.72 -18.16 16.01
N PHE A 93 -10.94 -17.10 15.74
CA PHE A 93 -9.65 -16.85 16.39
C PHE A 93 -9.82 -16.12 17.70
N HIS A 94 -10.09 -16.87 18.78
CA HIS A 94 -10.34 -16.33 20.11
C HIS A 94 -9.04 -16.12 20.91
N PHE A 95 -8.12 -15.36 20.33
CA PHE A 95 -6.90 -14.93 21.03
C PHE A 95 -7.13 -13.57 21.69
N THR A 96 -6.70 -13.42 22.95
CA THR A 96 -6.82 -12.16 23.70
C THR A 96 -5.44 -11.59 23.96
N GLY A 97 -5.24 -10.33 23.62
CA GLY A 97 -3.99 -9.59 23.77
C GLY A 97 -4.12 -8.15 23.30
N ASP A 98 -3.03 -7.42 23.32
CA ASP A 98 -3.00 -6.13 22.62
C ASP A 98 -3.07 -6.31 21.10
N VAL A 99 -3.24 -5.20 20.39
CA VAL A 99 -3.43 -5.23 18.92
C VAL A 99 -2.27 -5.86 18.17
N LEU A 100 -1.01 -5.64 18.61
CA LEU A 100 0.16 -6.23 17.97
C LEU A 100 0.29 -7.73 18.29
N GLU A 101 0.00 -8.14 19.52
CA GLU A 101 0.00 -9.56 19.90
C GLU A 101 -1.05 -10.36 19.12
N VAL A 102 -2.27 -9.83 18.97
CA VAL A 102 -3.35 -10.47 18.21
C VAL A 102 -2.99 -10.61 16.73
N GLY A 103 -2.50 -9.52 16.11
CA GLY A 103 -2.07 -9.52 14.71
C GLY A 103 -0.90 -10.47 14.45
N ASP A 104 0.15 -10.41 15.27
CA ASP A 104 1.33 -11.28 15.19
C ASP A 104 0.97 -12.76 15.36
N ALA A 105 0.13 -13.06 16.35
CA ALA A 105 -0.31 -14.43 16.59
C ALA A 105 -1.13 -14.99 15.42
N PHE A 106 -2.00 -14.17 14.80
CA PHE A 106 -2.74 -14.58 13.61
C PHE A 106 -1.81 -14.82 12.43
N GLN A 107 -0.91 -13.89 12.13
CA GLN A 107 0.04 -14.00 11.02
C GLN A 107 1.00 -15.18 11.17
N LYS A 108 1.44 -15.50 12.38
CA LYS A 108 2.39 -16.61 12.62
C LYS A 108 1.74 -17.98 12.72
N LYS A 109 0.52 -18.07 13.26
CA LYS A 109 -0.10 -19.36 13.58
C LYS A 109 -1.23 -19.75 12.64
N ILE A 110 -1.97 -18.79 12.10
CA ILE A 110 -3.20 -19.06 11.35
C ILE A 110 -3.01 -18.84 9.85
N LEU A 111 -2.44 -17.69 9.45
CA LEU A 111 -2.26 -17.33 8.04
C LEU A 111 -1.47 -18.39 7.25
N PRO A 112 -0.33 -18.95 7.76
CA PRO A 112 0.42 -19.99 7.05
C PRO A 112 -0.40 -21.25 6.78
N ASP A 113 -1.20 -21.68 7.76
CA ASP A 113 -2.02 -22.89 7.63
C ASP A 113 -3.17 -22.69 6.65
N VAL A 114 -3.83 -21.51 6.67
CA VAL A 114 -4.88 -21.16 5.71
C VAL A 114 -4.32 -21.12 4.30
N LEU A 115 -3.18 -20.44 4.10
CA LEU A 115 -2.50 -20.36 2.81
C LEU A 115 -2.07 -21.74 2.30
N LYS A 116 -1.45 -22.55 3.14
CA LYS A 116 -1.00 -23.90 2.80
C LYS A 116 -2.17 -24.78 2.37
N LYS A 117 -3.28 -24.77 3.11
CA LYS A 117 -4.49 -25.54 2.74
C LYS A 117 -5.05 -25.12 1.39
N LEU A 118 -5.06 -23.81 1.10
CA LEU A 118 -5.53 -23.33 -0.20
C LEU A 118 -4.57 -23.71 -1.33
N ASN A 119 -3.27 -23.53 -1.14
CA ASN A 119 -2.26 -23.85 -2.13
C ASN A 119 -2.17 -25.35 -2.44
N HIS A 120 -2.42 -26.24 -1.48
CA HIS A 120 -2.52 -27.66 -1.75
C HIS A 120 -3.62 -28.07 -2.76
N ALA A 121 -4.63 -27.22 -2.93
CA ALA A 121 -5.68 -27.42 -3.93
C ALA A 121 -5.34 -26.82 -5.31
N LEU A 122 -4.19 -26.15 -5.43
CA LEU A 122 -3.68 -25.53 -6.65
C LEU A 122 -2.46 -26.31 -7.16
N SER A 123 -2.12 -26.15 -8.44
CA SER A 123 -0.83 -26.64 -8.93
C SER A 123 0.33 -25.79 -8.38
N PRO A 124 1.57 -26.32 -8.27
CA PRO A 124 2.70 -25.53 -7.75
C PRO A 124 2.97 -24.22 -8.50
N GLN A 125 2.63 -24.16 -9.80
CA GLN A 125 2.76 -22.95 -10.62
C GLN A 125 1.68 -21.90 -10.33
N GLU A 126 0.63 -22.28 -9.62
CA GLU A 126 -0.55 -21.48 -9.30
C GLU A 126 -0.61 -21.08 -7.83
N GLU A 127 0.42 -21.42 -7.04
CA GLU A 127 0.46 -21.10 -5.62
C GLU A 127 0.39 -19.59 -5.38
N ILE A 128 -0.45 -19.21 -4.44
CA ILE A 128 -0.56 -17.83 -3.94
C ILE A 128 0.73 -17.52 -3.17
N PRO A 129 1.51 -16.48 -3.56
CA PRO A 129 2.72 -16.13 -2.84
C PRO A 129 2.42 -15.49 -1.48
N TRP A 130 3.39 -15.53 -0.58
CA TRP A 130 3.26 -14.98 0.77
C TRP A 130 2.86 -13.50 0.78
N LEU A 131 3.44 -12.68 -0.12
CA LEU A 131 3.08 -11.26 -0.23
C LEU A 131 1.59 -11.07 -0.55
N ALA A 132 1.03 -11.86 -1.45
CA ALA A 132 -0.39 -11.77 -1.78
C ALA A 132 -1.27 -12.19 -0.59
N ALA A 133 -0.83 -13.18 0.20
CA ALA A 133 -1.52 -13.57 1.43
C ALA A 133 -1.48 -12.46 2.49
N LEU A 134 -0.35 -11.77 2.66
CA LEU A 134 -0.22 -10.61 3.55
C LEU A 134 -1.14 -9.46 3.11
N VAL A 135 -1.23 -9.18 1.81
CA VAL A 135 -2.16 -8.16 1.29
C VAL A 135 -3.60 -8.53 1.58
N CYS A 136 -4.02 -9.78 1.38
CA CYS A 136 -5.37 -10.21 1.78
C CYS A 136 -5.59 -10.07 3.29
N CYS A 137 -4.58 -10.33 4.11
CA CYS A 137 -4.65 -10.21 5.57
C CYS A 137 -4.71 -8.75 6.04
N SER A 138 -4.15 -7.81 5.28
CA SER A 138 -4.03 -6.40 5.71
C SER A 138 -5.38 -5.72 5.99
N ALA A 139 -6.45 -6.07 5.26
CA ALA A 139 -7.78 -5.52 5.53
C ALA A 139 -8.28 -5.89 6.94
N PHE A 140 -7.98 -7.11 7.40
CA PHE A 140 -8.32 -7.57 8.75
C PHE A 140 -7.46 -6.89 9.81
N ASP A 141 -6.17 -6.72 9.53
CA ASP A 141 -5.24 -6.05 10.44
C ASP A 141 -5.62 -4.58 10.65
N ILE A 142 -5.96 -3.86 9.56
CA ILE A 142 -6.51 -2.49 9.65
C ILE A 142 -7.77 -2.45 10.51
N ALA A 143 -8.73 -3.37 10.27
CA ALA A 143 -9.97 -3.45 11.05
C ALA A 143 -9.70 -3.74 12.53
N LEU A 144 -8.71 -4.59 12.84
CA LEU A 144 -8.27 -4.89 14.20
C LEU A 144 -7.74 -3.64 14.91
N HIS A 145 -6.88 -2.88 14.24
CA HIS A 145 -6.32 -1.63 14.77
C HIS A 145 -7.40 -0.57 14.99
N GLU A 146 -8.41 -0.49 14.10
CA GLU A 146 -9.55 0.40 14.30
C GLU A 146 -10.38 -0.01 15.53
N CYS A 147 -10.67 -1.32 15.70
CA CYS A 147 -11.33 -1.81 16.91
C CYS A 147 -10.57 -1.38 18.18
N PHE A 148 -9.25 -1.53 18.17
CA PHE A 148 -8.42 -1.18 19.33
C PHE A 148 -8.52 0.32 19.66
N GLY A 149 -8.45 1.19 18.64
CA GLY A 149 -8.63 2.63 18.79
C GLY A 149 -10.01 3.00 19.36
N GLN A 150 -11.07 2.39 18.83
CA GLN A 150 -12.45 2.65 19.27
C GLN A 150 -12.71 2.18 20.71
N LEU A 151 -12.19 1.03 21.12
CA LEU A 151 -12.30 0.52 22.49
C LEU A 151 -11.61 1.45 23.48
N ALA A 152 -10.41 1.91 23.15
CA ALA A 152 -9.65 2.84 23.97
C ALA A 152 -10.16 4.29 23.90
N GLY A 153 -11.01 4.64 22.91
CA GLY A 153 -11.50 5.99 22.68
C GLY A 153 -10.42 6.99 22.29
N LYS A 154 -9.37 6.54 21.59
CA LYS A 154 -8.20 7.33 21.20
C LYS A 154 -7.76 7.01 19.76
N PRO A 155 -7.10 7.95 19.06
CA PRO A 155 -6.40 7.66 17.82
C PRO A 155 -5.38 6.54 18.02
N ILE A 156 -5.32 5.61 17.06
CA ILE A 156 -4.48 4.40 17.17
C ILE A 156 -2.99 4.71 17.43
N TYR A 157 -2.45 5.78 16.84
CA TYR A 157 -1.06 6.17 17.03
C TYR A 157 -0.71 6.60 18.47
N GLU A 158 -1.70 7.00 19.28
CA GLU A 158 -1.51 7.30 20.71
C GLU A 158 -1.47 6.03 21.57
N LEU A 159 -1.84 4.89 21.01
CA LEU A 159 -1.93 3.60 21.71
C LEU A 159 -0.68 2.73 21.54
N TYR A 160 0.28 3.10 20.70
CA TYR A 160 1.50 2.33 20.47
C TYR A 160 2.57 2.52 21.56
N THR A 161 2.13 2.63 22.80
CA THR A 161 2.97 2.88 23.99
C THR A 161 2.95 1.68 24.94
N LYS A 162 3.90 1.65 25.88
CA LYS A 162 3.96 0.64 26.95
C LYS A 162 2.68 0.57 27.84
N GLU A 163 1.85 1.61 27.81
CA GLU A 163 0.62 1.64 28.61
C GLU A 163 -0.49 0.77 27.97
N TYR A 164 -0.42 0.56 26.66
CA TYR A 164 -1.43 -0.15 25.89
C TYR A 164 -0.91 -1.43 25.24
N LEU A 165 0.43 -1.62 25.15
CA LEU A 165 1.07 -2.78 24.55
C LEU A 165 1.74 -3.65 25.61
N ASN A 166 1.46 -4.95 25.61
CA ASN A 166 2.00 -5.92 26.55
C ASN A 166 3.48 -6.24 26.30
N LYS A 167 3.94 -6.07 25.06
CA LYS A 167 5.29 -6.39 24.59
C LYS A 167 5.93 -5.18 23.93
N ASP A 168 7.23 -5.05 24.18
CA ASP A 168 8.06 -4.12 23.44
C ASP A 168 8.46 -4.69 22.07
N LEU A 169 9.13 -3.89 21.24
CA LEU A 169 9.53 -4.30 19.90
C LEU A 169 10.53 -5.45 19.86
N SER A 170 11.25 -5.75 20.96
CA SER A 170 12.18 -6.89 21.00
C SER A 170 11.47 -8.25 20.92
N TYR A 171 10.16 -8.30 21.19
CA TYR A 171 9.36 -9.51 20.97
C TYR A 171 9.09 -9.79 19.49
N TYR A 172 8.98 -8.75 18.69
CA TYR A 172 8.60 -8.82 17.27
C TYR A 172 9.79 -8.72 16.32
N LEU A 173 10.83 -7.99 16.71
CA LEU A 173 11.96 -7.63 15.85
C LEU A 173 13.27 -8.16 16.43
N THR A 174 14.12 -8.70 15.54
CA THR A 174 15.48 -9.10 15.86
C THR A 174 16.45 -8.15 15.15
N PRO A 175 17.40 -7.52 15.88
CA PRO A 175 18.42 -6.70 15.26
C PRO A 175 19.31 -7.51 14.31
N ALA A 176 19.89 -6.84 13.29
CA ALA A 176 20.90 -7.47 12.44
C ALA A 176 22.09 -7.96 13.27
N ALA A 177 22.68 -9.10 12.89
CA ALA A 177 23.71 -9.80 13.68
C ALA A 177 24.90 -8.95 14.10
N ASN A 178 25.27 -7.93 13.31
CA ASN A 178 26.42 -7.05 13.59
C ASN A 178 25.97 -5.62 13.96
N SER A 179 24.75 -5.45 14.45
CA SER A 179 24.20 -4.15 14.83
C SER A 179 24.29 -3.93 16.35
N SER A 180 24.57 -2.70 16.76
CA SER A 180 24.46 -2.25 18.16
C SER A 180 23.02 -1.86 18.55
N VAL A 181 22.05 -2.00 17.63
CA VAL A 181 20.64 -1.66 17.88
C VAL A 181 20.02 -2.64 18.87
N SER A 182 19.23 -2.13 19.81
CA SER A 182 18.40 -2.93 20.73
C SER A 182 16.97 -2.43 20.67
N PHE A 183 16.03 -3.36 20.56
CA PHE A 183 14.59 -3.07 20.61
C PHE A 183 14.00 -3.26 22.01
N LYS A 184 14.83 -3.64 23.02
CA LYS A 184 14.37 -3.87 24.38
C LYS A 184 13.93 -2.56 25.06
N GLY A 185 12.70 -2.56 25.55
CA GLY A 185 12.06 -1.39 26.16
C GLY A 185 11.63 -0.32 25.16
N ILE A 186 11.71 -0.59 23.86
CA ILE A 186 11.34 0.32 22.77
C ILE A 186 9.94 -0.07 22.24
N TYR A 187 9.10 0.93 22.04
CA TYR A 187 7.73 0.81 21.51
C TYR A 187 7.57 1.57 20.19
N PRO A 188 6.58 1.28 19.35
CA PRO A 188 6.40 2.04 18.11
C PRO A 188 6.28 3.55 18.32
N SER A 189 5.73 3.99 19.45
CA SER A 189 5.63 5.41 19.82
C SER A 189 6.98 6.13 19.90
N ASP A 190 8.09 5.40 20.17
CA ASP A 190 9.43 6.01 20.27
C ASP A 190 9.94 6.50 18.89
N PHE A 191 9.33 6.02 17.80
CA PHE A 191 9.65 6.42 16.43
C PHE A 191 8.64 7.42 15.85
N LEU A 192 7.58 7.74 16.58
CA LEU A 192 6.57 8.70 16.12
C LEU A 192 6.97 10.13 16.50
N VAL A 193 6.73 11.06 15.59
CA VAL A 193 6.94 12.49 15.90
C VAL A 193 5.92 12.96 16.93
N LYS A 194 6.38 13.72 17.92
CA LYS A 194 5.52 14.23 19.02
C LYS A 194 4.42 15.16 18.53
N ASN A 195 4.71 15.94 17.50
CA ASN A 195 3.77 16.89 16.89
C ASN A 195 3.66 16.57 15.39
N PRO A 196 2.81 15.63 14.98
CA PRO A 196 2.64 15.29 13.57
C PRO A 196 2.06 16.49 12.81
N SER A 197 2.50 16.65 11.56
CA SER A 197 1.94 17.65 10.67
C SER A 197 0.45 17.39 10.48
N LYS A 198 -0.36 18.46 10.54
CA LYS A 198 -1.80 18.40 10.24
C LYS A 198 -2.09 18.29 8.75
N GLN A 199 -1.09 18.56 7.91
CA GLN A 199 -1.18 18.49 6.45
C GLN A 199 0.01 17.72 5.91
N LEU A 200 -0.23 16.84 4.95
CA LEU A 200 0.78 16.11 4.21
C LEU A 200 0.71 16.53 2.74
N PRO A 201 1.87 16.66 2.04
CA PRO A 201 1.87 16.90 0.61
C PRO A 201 1.28 15.69 -0.13
N VAL A 202 0.42 15.96 -1.10
CA VAL A 202 -0.11 14.93 -2.00
C VAL A 202 0.88 14.72 -3.14
N TRP A 203 1.24 13.47 -3.39
CA TRP A 203 2.00 13.05 -4.55
C TRP A 203 1.04 12.59 -5.65
N HIS A 204 0.87 13.43 -6.67
CA HIS A 204 0.07 13.08 -7.84
C HIS A 204 0.84 12.12 -8.74
N LEU A 205 0.22 11.00 -9.10
CA LEU A 205 0.82 10.01 -9.98
C LEU A 205 0.51 10.35 -11.44
N VAL A 206 1.56 10.47 -12.25
CA VAL A 206 1.45 10.56 -13.71
C VAL A 206 1.74 9.17 -14.30
N GLY A 207 0.68 8.47 -14.67
CA GLY A 207 0.74 7.11 -15.22
C GLY A 207 1.41 7.07 -16.61
N GLY A 208 1.84 5.87 -17.03
CA GLY A 208 2.58 5.69 -18.27
C GLY A 208 1.80 6.08 -19.56
N ILE A 209 0.47 6.17 -19.48
CA ILE A 209 -0.41 6.56 -20.61
C ILE A 209 -1.25 7.80 -20.32
N ASP A 210 -1.00 8.48 -19.18
CA ASP A 210 -1.72 9.71 -18.87
C ASP A 210 -1.37 10.81 -19.86
N ALA A 211 -2.37 11.59 -20.25
CA ALA A 211 -2.19 12.71 -21.14
C ALA A 211 -1.40 13.85 -20.48
N VAL A 212 -0.23 14.12 -20.99
CA VAL A 212 0.68 15.19 -20.54
C VAL A 212 0.52 16.43 -21.40
N LEU A 213 0.44 16.23 -22.73
CA LEU A 213 0.28 17.27 -23.75
C LEU A 213 -1.12 17.21 -24.34
N GLU A 214 -1.57 18.32 -24.93
CA GLU A 214 -2.85 18.37 -25.66
C GLU A 214 -2.90 17.41 -26.85
N SER A 215 -1.75 17.14 -27.48
CA SER A 215 -1.62 16.14 -28.55
C SER A 215 -1.88 14.70 -28.07
N ASP A 216 -1.88 14.45 -26.76
CA ASP A 216 -2.16 13.13 -26.18
C ASP A 216 -3.68 12.88 -26.03
N LEU A 217 -4.52 13.92 -26.23
CA LEU A 217 -5.96 13.81 -26.15
C LEU A 217 -6.53 13.11 -27.39
N THR A 218 -7.48 12.23 -27.17
CA THR A 218 -8.14 11.41 -28.22
C THR A 218 -9.54 11.93 -28.59
N GLY A 219 -10.11 12.82 -27.77
CA GLY A 219 -11.49 13.29 -27.88
C GLY A 219 -12.52 12.36 -27.22
N SER A 220 -12.08 11.21 -26.68
CA SER A 220 -12.93 10.23 -25.97
C SER A 220 -12.80 10.32 -24.45
N GLU A 221 -12.15 11.33 -23.92
CA GLU A 221 -11.93 11.54 -22.50
C GLU A 221 -13.26 11.67 -21.74
N PRO A 222 -13.31 11.23 -20.47
CA PRO A 222 -14.49 11.38 -19.63
C PRO A 222 -14.93 12.85 -19.51
N LYS A 223 -16.21 13.12 -19.74
CA LYS A 223 -16.80 14.47 -19.58
C LYS A 223 -17.56 14.56 -18.25
N ASP A 224 -16.85 14.40 -17.16
CA ASP A 224 -17.39 14.28 -15.80
C ASP A 224 -17.02 15.47 -14.88
N GLY A 225 -16.45 16.54 -15.47
CA GLY A 225 -16.07 17.76 -14.75
C GLY A 225 -14.72 17.69 -14.04
N HIS A 226 -14.02 16.54 -14.10
CA HIS A 226 -12.67 16.41 -13.56
C HIS A 226 -11.60 16.63 -14.65
N PRO A 227 -10.41 17.13 -14.29
CA PRO A 227 -9.31 17.27 -15.23
C PRO A 227 -8.92 15.94 -15.90
N PHE A 228 -8.32 16.04 -17.07
CA PHE A 228 -7.72 14.91 -17.78
C PHE A 228 -6.25 15.18 -18.10
N LEU A 229 -5.92 16.39 -18.56
CA LEU A 229 -4.55 16.81 -18.81
C LEU A 229 -3.80 17.04 -17.52
N PHE A 230 -2.52 16.66 -17.51
CA PHE A 230 -1.65 16.81 -16.35
C PHE A 230 -1.56 18.27 -15.84
N LYS A 231 -1.41 19.25 -16.76
CA LYS A 231 -1.38 20.67 -16.37
C LYS A 231 -2.66 21.13 -15.63
N ASP A 232 -3.81 20.55 -16.00
CA ASP A 232 -5.09 20.94 -15.41
C ASP A 232 -5.27 20.31 -14.03
N TRP A 233 -4.75 19.09 -13.83
CA TRP A 233 -4.64 18.48 -12.50
C TRP A 233 -3.81 19.34 -11.54
N ILE A 234 -2.63 19.83 -12.01
CA ILE A 234 -1.77 20.70 -11.20
C ILE A 234 -2.54 21.95 -10.74
N LYS A 235 -3.29 22.58 -11.65
CA LYS A 235 -4.02 23.81 -11.36
C LYS A 235 -5.22 23.56 -10.44
N THR A 236 -6.00 22.50 -10.69
CA THR A 236 -7.23 22.20 -9.95
C THR A 236 -6.91 21.81 -8.51
N ASP A 237 -5.89 20.96 -8.31
CA ASP A 237 -5.55 20.40 -7.00
C ASP A 237 -4.40 21.14 -6.30
N GLY A 238 -3.80 22.14 -6.95
CA GLY A 238 -2.67 22.88 -6.39
C GLY A 238 -1.43 22.02 -6.15
N LEU A 239 -1.18 21.04 -7.03
CA LEU A 239 -0.16 20.02 -6.85
C LEU A 239 1.24 20.61 -6.72
N LYS A 240 2.03 20.09 -5.76
CA LYS A 240 3.44 20.47 -5.53
C LYS A 240 4.39 19.31 -5.67
N CYS A 241 3.89 18.08 -5.57
CA CYS A 241 4.70 16.86 -5.64
C CYS A 241 4.10 15.90 -6.70
N VAL A 242 4.96 15.35 -7.55
CA VAL A 242 4.54 14.48 -8.68
C VAL A 242 5.41 13.24 -8.75
N LYS A 243 4.76 12.08 -8.89
CA LYS A 243 5.39 10.78 -9.15
C LYS A 243 5.20 10.41 -10.62
N ILE A 244 6.29 10.17 -11.33
CA ILE A 244 6.32 9.89 -12.77
C ILE A 244 6.50 8.39 -12.99
N LYS A 245 5.55 7.74 -13.65
CA LYS A 245 5.69 6.33 -14.06
C LYS A 245 6.50 6.21 -15.33
N LEU A 246 7.55 5.39 -15.26
CA LEU A 246 8.48 5.07 -16.35
C LEU A 246 8.35 3.59 -16.75
N ARG A 247 9.01 3.20 -17.84
CA ARG A 247 8.93 1.85 -18.41
C ARG A 247 10.06 0.95 -17.94
N GLY A 248 11.29 1.51 -17.84
CA GLY A 248 12.50 0.77 -17.47
C GLY A 248 13.06 -0.17 -18.55
N ASN A 249 12.52 -0.09 -19.77
CA ASN A 249 12.94 -0.91 -20.92
C ASN A 249 13.06 -0.11 -22.24
N ASP A 250 12.86 1.21 -22.18
CA ASP A 250 12.96 2.15 -23.29
C ASP A 250 13.54 3.47 -22.78
N SER A 251 14.88 3.56 -22.77
CA SER A 251 15.58 4.69 -22.17
C SER A 251 15.32 6.02 -22.88
N ALA A 252 15.04 6.01 -24.17
CA ALA A 252 14.70 7.21 -24.91
C ALA A 252 13.32 7.73 -24.49
N TRP A 253 12.33 6.86 -24.41
CA TRP A 253 11.00 7.22 -23.95
C TRP A 253 11.00 7.68 -22.49
N ASP A 254 11.73 6.97 -21.61
CA ASP A 254 11.80 7.31 -20.17
C ASP A 254 12.45 8.69 -19.97
N TYR A 255 13.50 8.97 -20.72
CA TYR A 255 14.16 10.29 -20.71
C TYR A 255 13.24 11.41 -21.20
N GLU A 256 12.57 11.21 -22.34
CA GLU A 256 11.60 12.18 -22.87
C GLU A 256 10.41 12.40 -21.92
N ARG A 257 9.92 11.32 -21.28
CA ARG A 257 8.83 11.42 -20.31
C ARG A 257 9.20 12.28 -19.11
N LEU A 258 10.43 12.10 -18.59
CA LEU A 258 10.96 12.94 -17.51
C LEU A 258 11.02 14.42 -17.91
N ILE A 259 11.48 14.73 -19.12
CA ILE A 259 11.53 16.10 -19.62
C ILE A 259 10.13 16.69 -19.75
N LYS A 260 9.23 16.03 -20.47
CA LYS A 260 7.87 16.53 -20.72
C LYS A 260 7.10 16.81 -19.42
N VAL A 261 7.14 15.87 -18.49
CA VAL A 261 6.48 16.05 -17.18
C VAL A 261 7.20 17.11 -16.36
N GLY A 262 8.54 17.15 -16.41
CA GLY A 262 9.36 18.13 -15.71
C GLY A 262 9.09 19.57 -16.16
N GLU A 263 9.08 19.83 -17.46
CA GLU A 263 8.82 21.16 -18.05
C GLU A 263 7.42 21.68 -17.66
N ILE A 264 6.37 20.83 -17.78
CA ILE A 264 5.01 21.21 -17.36
C ILE A 264 4.96 21.46 -15.85
N SER A 265 5.67 20.67 -15.07
CA SER A 265 5.80 20.83 -13.62
C SER A 265 6.42 22.17 -13.25
N GLU A 266 7.51 22.57 -13.92
CA GLU A 266 8.18 23.85 -13.70
C GLU A 266 7.28 25.02 -14.03
N GLN A 267 6.65 25.00 -15.21
CA GLN A 267 5.74 26.05 -15.69
C GLN A 267 4.52 26.25 -14.79
N ASN A 268 4.13 25.23 -14.02
CA ASN A 268 2.94 25.26 -13.15
C ASN A 268 3.25 25.21 -11.64
N GLY A 269 4.52 25.42 -11.25
CA GLY A 269 4.92 25.60 -9.86
C GLY A 269 4.94 24.32 -9.01
N VAL A 270 5.15 23.16 -9.63
CA VAL A 270 5.50 21.91 -8.95
C VAL A 270 6.96 22.01 -8.47
N THR A 271 7.18 21.65 -7.21
CA THR A 271 8.50 21.81 -6.57
C THR A 271 9.30 20.52 -6.48
N THR A 272 8.62 19.38 -6.48
CA THR A 272 9.27 18.10 -6.19
C THR A 272 8.78 17.00 -7.13
N LEU A 273 9.70 16.21 -7.65
CA LEU A 273 9.44 15.08 -8.52
C LEU A 273 9.99 13.79 -7.91
N THR A 274 9.42 12.67 -8.28
CA THR A 274 10.00 11.33 -8.14
C THR A 274 9.69 10.52 -9.38
N ALA A 275 10.49 9.50 -9.68
CA ALA A 275 10.24 8.62 -10.81
C ALA A 275 10.29 7.16 -10.37
N ASP A 276 9.47 6.31 -11.01
CA ASP A 276 9.29 4.91 -10.65
C ASP A 276 9.34 4.04 -11.91
N PHE A 277 10.35 3.17 -11.98
CA PHE A 277 10.56 2.23 -13.07
C PHE A 277 9.81 0.90 -12.90
N ASN A 278 9.00 0.76 -11.85
CA ASN A 278 8.12 -0.39 -11.58
C ASN A 278 8.84 -1.75 -11.55
N CYS A 279 10.02 -1.82 -10.94
CA CYS A 279 10.85 -3.03 -10.82
C CYS A 279 11.21 -3.68 -12.19
N THR A 280 11.27 -2.90 -13.27
CA THR A 280 11.60 -3.41 -14.62
C THR A 280 13.07 -3.28 -14.98
N VAL A 281 13.82 -2.46 -14.26
CA VAL A 281 15.26 -2.24 -14.48
C VAL A 281 16.05 -3.32 -13.75
N HIS A 282 16.93 -4.00 -14.49
CA HIS A 282 17.83 -5.02 -13.95
C HIS A 282 19.25 -4.51 -13.70
N ASP A 283 19.69 -3.49 -14.48
CA ASP A 283 21.00 -2.88 -14.37
C ASP A 283 20.86 -1.43 -13.91
N PRO A 284 21.40 -1.05 -12.73
CA PRO A 284 21.37 0.33 -12.23
C PRO A 284 21.97 1.36 -13.21
N GLN A 285 22.89 0.95 -14.10
CA GLN A 285 23.49 1.82 -15.08
C GLN A 285 22.48 2.44 -16.05
N TYR A 286 21.37 1.73 -16.31
CA TYR A 286 20.24 2.26 -17.09
C TYR A 286 19.70 3.57 -16.49
N VAL A 287 19.43 3.56 -15.18
CA VAL A 287 18.91 4.74 -14.46
C VAL A 287 19.97 5.83 -14.36
N ILE A 288 21.21 5.46 -14.00
CA ILE A 288 22.34 6.40 -13.86
C ILE A 288 22.54 7.16 -15.15
N THR A 289 22.55 6.49 -16.30
CA THR A 289 22.75 7.13 -17.63
C THR A 289 21.65 8.15 -17.93
N ILE A 290 20.38 7.83 -17.63
CA ILE A 290 19.25 8.75 -17.81
C ILE A 290 19.42 9.99 -16.92
N LEU A 291 19.77 9.78 -15.65
CA LEU A 291 19.92 10.88 -14.69
C LEU A 291 21.11 11.77 -14.99
N GLU A 292 22.26 11.22 -15.39
CA GLU A 292 23.43 12.00 -15.81
C GLU A 292 23.11 12.86 -17.04
N LYS A 293 22.44 12.30 -18.03
CA LYS A 293 21.99 13.03 -19.20
C LYS A 293 21.01 14.14 -18.81
N LEU A 294 20.06 13.87 -17.93
CA LEU A 294 19.09 14.85 -17.45
C LEU A 294 19.79 15.99 -16.69
N LYS A 295 20.74 15.66 -15.82
CA LYS A 295 21.53 16.62 -15.06
C LYS A 295 22.31 17.59 -15.95
N LEU A 296 22.87 17.10 -17.07
CA LEU A 296 23.62 17.91 -18.00
C LEU A 296 22.73 18.81 -18.87
N SER A 297 21.59 18.26 -19.34
CA SER A 297 20.79 18.96 -20.35
C SER A 297 19.58 19.70 -19.74
N HIS A 298 19.08 19.28 -18.58
CA HIS A 298 17.92 19.85 -17.90
C HIS A 298 18.13 19.89 -16.38
N PRO A 299 19.16 20.63 -15.90
CA PRO A 299 19.55 20.62 -14.48
C PRO A 299 18.41 21.05 -13.55
N SER A 300 17.56 21.98 -13.97
CA SER A 300 16.41 22.42 -13.15
C SER A 300 15.39 21.32 -12.88
N ILE A 301 15.16 20.41 -13.84
CA ILE A 301 14.29 19.26 -13.68
C ILE A 301 14.97 18.22 -12.79
N TYR A 302 16.27 17.96 -13.03
CA TYR A 302 17.06 17.03 -12.22
C TYR A 302 17.04 17.42 -10.74
N ASP A 303 17.24 18.69 -10.42
CA ASP A 303 17.28 19.20 -9.03
C ASP A 303 15.95 19.08 -8.29
N LYS A 304 14.83 18.88 -9.00
CA LYS A 304 13.52 18.61 -8.39
C LYS A 304 13.31 17.14 -8.03
N ILE A 305 14.13 16.22 -8.56
CA ILE A 305 13.98 14.79 -8.30
C ILE A 305 14.47 14.48 -6.89
N LEU A 306 13.55 14.10 -6.01
CA LEU A 306 13.84 13.78 -4.62
C LEU A 306 14.45 12.38 -4.47
N TYR A 307 13.87 11.39 -5.19
CA TYR A 307 14.33 10.00 -5.21
C TYR A 307 13.79 9.27 -6.44
N ILE A 308 14.39 8.10 -6.72
CA ILE A 308 13.97 7.16 -7.76
C ILE A 308 13.61 5.83 -7.11
N GLU A 309 12.53 5.19 -7.58
CA GLU A 309 12.09 3.85 -7.21
C GLU A 309 12.42 2.83 -8.31
#